data_39fd54a710fc665bb9bca6517f3aefcf
#
_entry.id   39fd54a710fc665bb9bca6517f3aefcf
#
_cell.length_a   1.000
_cell.length_b   1.000
_cell.length_c   1.000
_cell.angle_alpha   90.00
_cell.angle_beta   90.00
_cell.angle_gamma   90.00
#
_symmetry.space_group_name_H-M   'P 1'
#
loop_
_entity.id
_entity.type
_entity.pdbx_description
1 polymer ?
#
loop_
_entity_poly.entity_id
_entity_poly.type
_entity_poly.pdbx_seq_one_letter_code
_entity_poly.pdbx_strand_id
1 'polypeptide(L)'
;MRPESYAHVWDALQAVRALRRFTQGVSEEEYLSDLMLSSAVERQFEILGEALNRVRRSDPQTADNIPDIHRIIGMRNIIAHEYGSVDGRLVWAAATTHVVALETVLSGFLQDAQRPE
;
A
#
# COMPACT_ATOMS: atom_id res chain seq x y z
N MET A 1 -10.58 15.51 3.30
CA MET A 1 -9.18 15.15 3.73
C MET A 1 -8.51 16.36 4.32
N ARG A 2 -7.86 16.19 5.44
CA ARG A 2 -7.09 17.28 6.06
C ARG A 2 -5.88 17.63 5.20
N PRO A 3 -5.46 18.92 5.14
CA PRO A 3 -4.31 19.31 4.32
C PRO A 3 -3.02 18.56 4.64
N GLU A 4 -2.77 18.27 5.91
CA GLU A 4 -1.56 17.56 6.35
C GLU A 4 -1.56 16.08 5.92
N SER A 5 -2.71 15.53 5.53
CA SER A 5 -2.81 14.16 5.04
C SER A 5 -2.38 14.02 3.57
N TYR A 6 -2.31 15.13 2.82
CA TYR A 6 -2.00 15.09 1.40
C TYR A 6 -0.69 14.36 1.11
N ALA A 7 0.39 14.72 1.81
CA ALA A 7 1.70 14.09 1.60
C ALA A 7 1.68 12.59 1.89
N HIS A 8 0.98 12.19 2.96
CA HIS A 8 0.88 10.77 3.32
C HIS A 8 0.05 9.98 2.31
N VAL A 9 -1.04 10.54 1.83
CA VAL A 9 -1.86 9.92 0.78
C VAL A 9 -1.07 9.83 -0.52
N TRP A 10 -0.29 10.85 -0.86
CA TRP A 10 0.58 10.84 -2.03
C TRP A 10 1.64 9.72 -1.93
N ASP A 11 2.30 9.59 -0.78
CA ASP A 11 3.29 8.54 -0.55
C ASP A 11 2.65 7.15 -0.69
N ALA A 12 1.45 6.98 -0.12
CA ALA A 12 0.71 5.72 -0.23
C ALA A 12 0.38 5.40 -1.69
N LEU A 13 -0.06 6.38 -2.46
CA LEU A 13 -0.39 6.19 -3.88
C LEU A 13 0.84 5.79 -4.70
N GLN A 14 1.99 6.43 -4.44
CA GLN A 14 3.23 6.06 -5.14
C GLN A 14 3.64 4.63 -4.83
N ALA A 15 3.49 4.20 -3.57
CA ALA A 15 3.79 2.82 -3.18
C ALA A 15 2.85 1.81 -3.89
N VAL A 16 1.55 2.12 -3.95
CA VAL A 16 0.58 1.27 -4.65
C VAL A 16 0.94 1.16 -6.14
N ARG A 17 1.28 2.26 -6.77
CA ARG A 17 1.68 2.27 -8.19
C ARG A 17 2.95 1.46 -8.42
N ALA A 18 3.91 1.55 -7.51
CA ALA A 18 5.13 0.74 -7.57
C ALA A 18 4.81 -0.75 -7.46
N LEU A 19 3.96 -1.14 -6.50
CA LEU A 19 3.53 -2.53 -6.35
C LEU A 19 2.90 -3.07 -7.62
N ARG A 20 2.05 -2.27 -8.28
CA ARG A 20 1.42 -2.68 -9.54
C ARG A 20 2.42 -2.83 -10.66
N ARG A 21 3.37 -1.90 -10.78
CA ARG A 21 4.43 -2.00 -11.81
C ARG A 21 5.32 -3.22 -11.58
N PHE A 22 5.71 -3.47 -10.34
CA PHE A 22 6.63 -4.57 -10.02
C PHE A 22 6.00 -5.94 -10.27
N THR A 23 4.70 -6.05 -10.13
CA THR A 23 4.00 -7.34 -10.29
C THR A 23 3.38 -7.52 -11.68
N GLN A 24 3.41 -6.50 -12.53
CA GLN A 24 2.83 -6.56 -13.86
C GLN A 24 3.51 -7.63 -14.71
N GLY A 25 2.73 -8.57 -15.26
CA GLY A 25 3.24 -9.63 -16.10
C GLY A 25 4.02 -10.72 -15.37
N VAL A 26 4.02 -10.71 -14.03
CA VAL A 26 4.72 -11.67 -13.19
C VAL A 26 3.71 -12.69 -12.66
N SER A 27 4.06 -13.98 -12.69
CA SER A 27 3.24 -15.03 -12.07
C SER A 27 3.57 -15.16 -10.59
N GLU A 28 2.65 -15.77 -9.84
CA GLU A 28 2.89 -16.09 -8.43
C GLU A 28 4.15 -16.95 -8.26
N GLU A 29 4.32 -17.94 -9.11
CA GLU A 29 5.49 -18.83 -9.08
C GLU A 29 6.79 -18.05 -9.26
N GLU A 30 6.84 -17.16 -10.26
CA GLU A 30 8.00 -16.30 -10.49
C GLU A 30 8.28 -15.40 -9.28
N TYR A 31 7.23 -14.81 -8.70
CA TYR A 31 7.36 -13.97 -7.51
C TYR A 31 7.98 -14.75 -6.34
N LEU A 32 7.46 -15.95 -6.08
CA LEU A 32 7.92 -16.76 -4.93
C LEU A 32 9.37 -17.21 -5.06
N SER A 33 9.91 -17.25 -6.29
CA SER A 33 11.30 -17.68 -6.55
C SER A 33 12.26 -16.52 -6.79
N ASP A 34 11.79 -15.28 -6.76
CA ASP A 34 12.60 -14.09 -7.06
C ASP A 34 12.80 -13.23 -5.80
N LEU A 35 13.95 -13.42 -5.15
CA LEU A 35 14.26 -12.71 -3.91
C LEU A 35 14.33 -11.18 -4.11
N MET A 36 14.89 -10.74 -5.24
CA MET A 36 15.00 -9.29 -5.50
C MET A 36 13.60 -8.69 -5.64
N LEU A 37 12.71 -9.33 -6.38
CA LEU A 37 11.35 -8.87 -6.57
C LEU A 37 10.57 -8.89 -5.26
N SER A 38 10.63 -9.98 -4.50
CA SER A 38 9.92 -10.06 -3.23
C SER A 38 10.42 -9.02 -2.23
N SER A 39 11.72 -8.76 -2.19
CA SER A 39 12.29 -7.72 -1.33
C SER A 39 11.78 -6.33 -1.72
N ALA A 40 11.72 -6.04 -3.01
CA ALA A 40 11.21 -4.77 -3.52
C ALA A 40 9.73 -4.58 -3.18
N VAL A 41 8.92 -5.61 -3.36
CA VAL A 41 7.49 -5.59 -3.03
C VAL A 41 7.28 -5.38 -1.53
N GLU A 42 8.00 -6.12 -0.69
CA GLU A 42 7.91 -5.98 0.77
C GLU A 42 8.27 -4.56 1.22
N ARG A 43 9.31 -3.97 0.62
CA ARG A 43 9.69 -2.59 0.94
C ARG A 43 8.56 -1.61 0.61
N GLN A 44 7.88 -1.78 -0.52
CA GLN A 44 6.75 -0.92 -0.87
C GLN A 44 5.57 -1.10 0.08
N PHE A 45 5.32 -2.32 0.58
CA PHE A 45 4.31 -2.52 1.61
C PHE A 45 4.67 -1.84 2.93
N GLU A 46 5.94 -1.80 3.30
CA GLU A 46 6.38 -1.07 4.48
C GLU A 46 6.08 0.44 4.32
N ILE A 47 6.40 1.00 3.17
CA ILE A 47 6.15 2.41 2.86
C ILE A 47 4.64 2.70 2.87
N LEU A 48 3.87 1.85 2.19
CA LEU A 48 2.41 1.97 2.12
C LEU A 48 1.77 1.90 3.51
N GLY A 49 2.13 0.89 4.29
CA GLY A 49 1.58 0.69 5.62
C GLY A 49 1.91 1.84 6.57
N GLU A 50 3.12 2.37 6.51
CA GLU A 50 3.52 3.53 7.32
C GLU A 50 2.72 4.78 6.92
N ALA A 51 2.59 5.04 5.62
CA ALA A 51 1.82 6.19 5.12
C ALA A 51 0.35 6.10 5.56
N LEU A 52 -0.28 4.93 5.39
CA LEU A 52 -1.67 4.72 5.80
C LEU A 52 -1.84 4.82 7.31
N ASN A 53 -0.88 4.35 8.08
CA ASN A 53 -0.92 4.45 9.54
C ASN A 53 -0.88 5.92 9.99
N ARG A 54 -0.10 6.75 9.31
CA ARG A 54 -0.06 8.20 9.59
C ARG A 54 -1.39 8.87 9.28
N VAL A 55 -2.03 8.50 8.17
CA VAL A 55 -3.38 8.99 7.84
C VAL A 55 -4.37 8.57 8.93
N ARG A 56 -4.33 7.30 9.36
CA ARG A 56 -5.23 6.81 10.40
C ARG A 56 -5.11 7.58 11.70
N ARG A 57 -3.88 7.95 12.09
CA ARG A 57 -3.63 8.69 13.34
C ARG A 57 -4.05 10.15 13.27
N SER A 58 -3.77 10.81 12.14
CA SER A 58 -3.96 12.25 12.02
C SER A 58 -5.29 12.64 11.37
N ASP A 59 -5.91 11.73 10.63
CA ASP A 59 -7.11 12.01 9.85
C ASP A 59 -8.02 10.77 9.79
N PRO A 60 -8.61 10.37 10.94
CA PRO A 60 -9.43 9.15 11.00
C PRO A 60 -10.60 9.12 10.02
N GLN A 61 -11.19 10.28 9.72
CA GLN A 61 -12.32 10.35 8.78
C GLN A 61 -11.90 9.97 7.37
N THR A 62 -10.74 10.44 6.92
CA THR A 62 -10.19 10.02 5.62
C THR A 62 -9.85 8.54 5.66
N ALA A 63 -9.23 8.07 6.73
CA ALA A 63 -8.85 6.65 6.87
C ALA A 63 -10.06 5.72 6.79
N ASP A 64 -11.21 6.13 7.33
CA ASP A 64 -12.44 5.32 7.30
C ASP A 64 -12.93 5.04 5.88
N ASN A 65 -12.51 5.83 4.90
CA ASN A 65 -12.88 5.65 3.50
C ASN A 65 -11.81 4.92 2.68
N ILE A 66 -10.76 4.40 3.33
CA ILE A 66 -9.70 3.65 2.66
C ILE A 66 -9.97 2.16 2.83
N PRO A 67 -10.23 1.42 1.72
CA PRO A 67 -10.53 -0.01 1.80
C PRO A 67 -9.31 -0.80 2.30
N ASP A 68 -9.56 -1.79 3.13
CA ASP A 68 -8.55 -2.73 3.65
C ASP A 68 -7.40 -2.08 4.45
N ILE A 69 -7.60 -0.85 4.96
CA ILE A 69 -6.52 -0.12 5.64
C ILE A 69 -5.90 -0.93 6.80
N HIS A 70 -6.73 -1.58 7.60
CA HIS A 70 -6.22 -2.36 8.74
C HIS A 70 -5.44 -3.59 8.30
N ARG A 71 -5.86 -4.21 7.21
CA ARG A 71 -5.16 -5.37 6.63
C ARG A 71 -3.77 -4.97 6.12
N ILE A 72 -3.69 -3.84 5.42
CA ILE A 72 -2.42 -3.35 4.86
C ILE A 72 -1.46 -2.94 5.97
N ILE A 73 -1.95 -2.23 6.98
CA ILE A 73 -1.12 -1.84 8.13
C ILE A 73 -0.65 -3.08 8.88
N GLY A 74 -1.52 -4.07 9.08
CA GLY A 74 -1.17 -5.34 9.70
C GLY A 74 -0.09 -6.09 8.94
N MET A 75 -0.17 -6.12 7.61
CA MET A 75 0.84 -6.74 6.77
C MET A 75 2.20 -6.03 6.89
N ARG A 76 2.20 -4.70 6.92
CA ARG A 76 3.42 -3.93 7.15
C ARG A 76 4.09 -4.35 8.46
N ASN A 77 3.31 -4.53 9.51
CA ASN A 77 3.85 -4.93 10.81
C ASN A 77 4.46 -6.34 10.76
N ILE A 78 3.82 -7.26 10.06
CA ILE A 78 4.34 -8.62 9.87
C ILE A 78 5.67 -8.57 9.10
N ILE A 79 5.72 -7.85 7.99
CA ILE A 79 6.92 -7.71 7.16
C ILE A 79 8.07 -7.09 7.97
N ALA A 80 7.78 -6.07 8.78
CA ALA A 80 8.80 -5.35 9.54
C ALA A 80 9.37 -6.17 10.71
N HIS A 81 8.61 -7.11 11.27
CA HIS A 81 8.98 -7.77 12.51
C HIS A 81 9.18 -9.29 12.42
N GLU A 82 8.79 -9.92 11.32
CA GLU A 82 8.88 -11.37 11.15
C GLU A 82 9.83 -11.75 10.02
N TYR A 83 11.11 -11.41 10.18
CA TYR A 83 12.14 -11.70 9.16
C TYR A 83 12.20 -13.20 8.84
N GLY A 84 12.11 -13.54 7.56
CA GLY A 84 12.24 -14.91 7.08
C GLY A 84 11.01 -15.79 7.27
N SER A 85 9.96 -15.31 7.94
CA SER A 85 8.74 -16.06 8.16
C SER A 85 7.52 -15.45 7.47
N VAL A 86 7.71 -14.46 6.62
CA VAL A 86 6.62 -13.82 5.87
C VAL A 86 6.12 -14.78 4.80
N ASP A 87 4.79 -15.00 4.80
CA ASP A 87 4.16 -15.84 3.78
C ASP A 87 4.08 -15.06 2.45
N GLY A 88 4.93 -15.44 1.49
CA GLY A 88 5.00 -14.79 0.19
C GLY A 88 3.69 -14.84 -0.60
N ARG A 89 2.88 -15.87 -0.39
CA ARG A 89 1.58 -15.99 -1.08
C ARG A 89 0.59 -14.93 -0.60
N LEU A 90 0.60 -14.63 0.69
CA LEU A 90 -0.24 -13.56 1.25
C LEU A 90 0.21 -12.20 0.73
N VAL A 91 1.51 -11.95 0.67
CA VAL A 91 2.05 -10.71 0.13
C VAL A 91 1.70 -10.57 -1.35
N TRP A 92 1.86 -11.64 -2.13
CA TRP A 92 1.50 -11.66 -3.55
C TRP A 92 0.02 -11.35 -3.77
N ALA A 93 -0.87 -11.99 -3.00
CA ALA A 93 -2.31 -11.74 -3.10
C ALA A 93 -2.64 -10.27 -2.79
N ALA A 94 -2.02 -9.70 -1.76
CA ALA A 94 -2.22 -8.30 -1.43
C ALA A 94 -1.73 -7.36 -2.53
N ALA A 95 -0.54 -7.64 -3.10
CA ALA A 95 0.06 -6.81 -4.15
C ALA A 95 -0.72 -6.84 -5.46
N THR A 96 -1.39 -7.95 -5.77
CA THR A 96 -2.09 -8.12 -7.05
C THR A 96 -3.60 -7.93 -6.96
N THR A 97 -4.18 -8.00 -5.77
CA THR A 97 -5.63 -7.93 -5.57
C THR A 97 -6.06 -6.78 -4.67
N HIS A 98 -5.56 -6.74 -3.44
CA HIS A 98 -6.06 -5.79 -2.43
C HIS A 98 -5.69 -4.34 -2.72
N VAL A 99 -4.54 -4.09 -3.33
CA VAL A 99 -4.09 -2.72 -3.61
C VAL A 99 -4.76 -2.08 -4.82
N VAL A 100 -5.45 -2.87 -5.66
CA VAL A 100 -6.08 -2.32 -6.87
C VAL A 100 -7.13 -1.28 -6.53
N ALA A 101 -7.99 -1.56 -5.56
CA ALA A 101 -9.01 -0.62 -5.10
C ALA A 101 -8.39 0.62 -4.44
N LEU A 102 -7.25 0.46 -3.78
CA LEU A 102 -6.56 1.58 -3.13
C LEU A 102 -6.13 2.64 -4.13
N GLU A 103 -5.64 2.26 -5.29
CA GLU A 103 -5.18 3.24 -6.29
C GLU A 103 -6.28 4.22 -6.67
N THR A 104 -7.47 3.73 -6.94
CA THR A 104 -8.60 4.56 -7.30
C THR A 104 -9.00 5.51 -6.16
N VAL A 105 -9.09 4.98 -4.94
CA VAL A 105 -9.51 5.78 -3.78
C VAL A 105 -8.48 6.85 -3.44
N LEU A 106 -7.20 6.48 -3.37
CA LEU A 106 -6.13 7.42 -3.03
C LEU A 106 -5.98 8.49 -4.11
N SER A 107 -6.05 8.11 -5.38
CA SER A 107 -6.03 9.06 -6.50
C SER A 107 -7.20 10.04 -6.40
N GLY A 108 -8.39 9.55 -6.05
CA GLY A 108 -9.57 10.37 -5.86
C GLY A 108 -9.39 11.44 -4.79
N PHE A 109 -8.81 11.07 -3.64
CA PHE A 109 -8.53 12.03 -2.57
C PHE A 109 -7.62 13.17 -3.05
N LEU A 110 -6.59 12.85 -3.80
CA LEU A 110 -5.64 13.85 -4.29
C LEU A 110 -6.27 14.76 -5.35
N GLN A 111 -7.09 14.21 -6.22
CA GLN A 111 -7.82 14.99 -7.22
C GLN A 111 -8.80 15.95 -6.56
N ASP A 112 -9.56 15.50 -5.58
CA ASP A 112 -10.52 16.33 -4.86
C ASP A 112 -9.82 17.46 -4.10
N ALA A 113 -8.64 17.20 -3.53
CA ALA A 113 -7.86 18.21 -2.83
C ALA A 113 -7.31 19.30 -3.75
N GLN A 114 -7.17 19.02 -5.06
CA GLN A 114 -6.66 19.97 -6.07
C GLN A 114 -7.77 20.74 -6.78
N ARG A 115 -9.04 20.41 -6.54
CA ARG A 115 -10.15 21.12 -7.18
C ARG A 115 -10.24 22.54 -6.65
N PRO A 116 -10.38 23.54 -7.53
CA PRO A 116 -10.70 24.89 -7.07
C PRO A 116 -12.08 24.91 -6.44
N GLU A 117 -12.22 25.65 -5.37
CA GLU A 117 -13.51 25.86 -4.70
C GLU A 117 -14.44 26.76 -5.54
#